data_cc47a818b96dbb676061d9d9e65e7c79
#
_entry.id   cc47a818b96dbb676061d9d9e65e7c79
#
_cell.length_a   1.000
_cell.length_b   1.000
_cell.length_c   1.000
_cell.angle_alpha   90.00
_cell.angle_beta   90.00
_cell.angle_gamma   90.00
#
_symmetry.space_group_name_H-M   'P 1'
#
loop_
_entity.id
_entity.type
_entity.pdbx_description
1 polymer ?
#
loop_
_entity_poly.entity_id
_entity_poly.type
_entity_poly.pdbx_seq_one_letter_code
_entity_poly.pdbx_strand_id
1 'polypeptide(L)'
;MKKTSKNLTVKMMGALGCGLIVGLLVIFLREILMKGNQAELWNTINNLFFADISAEGNEKAIGIFYIVGQLFVRALQVVIIPMVFTSIVLAMIHISDTKKLGRISGKTIGYFMLTTICAIVIAALAGLVAYNVGAFTNSAVDLTQATGTAAKNPLMIVVNAIPNNITTAFGNNGAVLAVVVSAAMVGICINHLQDKVTVLVKLCEEINAIITVFLDIVINHFGPIAIFCLIVRTCASYGVTHLQPAIAYVLLTVCILLLVLVTGYALFIKLSTGLNPIPFVKKIFKVALFGFSTSSSAATLPLNMKTTIEELGVNEEIASFVLPLGMTVNMDGTAIMQVIATIFIAGCAGYPMTFTSILTIGFLAIVASVGTPAAPGAGAVILFTILSGVGFNNELALMTYTLILAINRPIEMLVTSLNVVGDSACAIAVAKSEGALDVEAYEKL
;
A
#
# COMPACT_ATOMS: atom_id res chain seq x y z
N MET A 1 -19.83 14.18 -2.10
CA MET A 1 -18.54 13.47 -2.18
C MET A 1 -17.56 13.96 -3.26
N LYS A 2 -17.95 14.39 -4.48
CA LYS A 2 -17.02 14.88 -5.53
C LYS A 2 -16.16 16.11 -5.16
N LYS A 3 -16.61 16.97 -4.25
CA LYS A 3 -15.87 18.20 -3.84
C LYS A 3 -14.77 17.91 -2.80
N THR A 4 -14.92 16.87 -2.00
CA THR A 4 -14.03 16.52 -0.87
C THR A 4 -12.70 15.88 -1.33
N SER A 5 -12.75 14.98 -2.31
CA SER A 5 -11.55 14.27 -2.83
C SER A 5 -10.57 15.21 -3.56
N LYS A 6 -11.10 16.12 -4.41
CA LYS A 6 -10.28 17.12 -5.11
C LYS A 6 -9.58 18.08 -4.15
N ASN A 7 -10.27 18.44 -3.05
CA ASN A 7 -9.70 19.29 -1.99
C ASN A 7 -8.60 18.59 -1.19
N LEU A 8 -8.69 17.29 -0.93
CA LEU A 8 -7.66 16.56 -0.18
C LEU A 8 -6.35 16.47 -0.94
N THR A 9 -6.40 16.04 -2.20
CA THR A 9 -5.20 15.93 -3.06
C THR A 9 -4.49 17.30 -3.15
N VAL A 10 -5.23 18.38 -3.37
CA VAL A 10 -4.68 19.74 -3.42
C VAL A 10 -4.05 20.12 -2.07
N LYS A 11 -4.70 19.84 -0.96
CA LYS A 11 -4.17 20.12 0.38
C LYS A 11 -2.88 19.34 0.67
N MET A 12 -2.84 18.05 0.32
CA MET A 12 -1.66 17.21 0.52
C MET A 12 -0.49 17.62 -0.38
N MET A 13 -0.77 17.89 -1.66
CA MET A 13 0.26 18.41 -2.58
C MET A 13 0.75 19.80 -2.16
N GLY A 14 -0.15 20.66 -1.67
CA GLY A 14 0.22 21.93 -1.09
C GLY A 14 1.10 21.78 0.16
N ALA A 15 0.74 20.88 1.07
CA ALA A 15 1.54 20.59 2.26
C ALA A 15 2.92 20.02 1.91
N LEU A 16 2.98 19.12 0.89
CA LEU A 16 4.22 18.58 0.34
C LEU A 16 5.10 19.72 -0.23
N GLY A 17 4.54 20.55 -1.11
CA GLY A 17 5.26 21.67 -1.73
C GLY A 17 5.76 22.69 -0.70
N CYS A 18 4.89 23.12 0.23
CA CYS A 18 5.27 23.99 1.33
C CYS A 18 6.33 23.34 2.25
N GLY A 19 6.17 22.05 2.55
CA GLY A 19 7.12 21.30 3.36
C GLY A 19 8.50 21.21 2.72
N LEU A 20 8.58 21.00 1.39
CA LEU A 20 9.84 21.02 0.65
C LEU A 20 10.48 22.41 0.64
N ILE A 21 9.71 23.46 0.38
CA ILE A 21 10.23 24.85 0.38
C ILE A 21 10.79 25.20 1.77
N VAL A 22 10.00 24.99 2.82
CA VAL A 22 10.45 25.27 4.21
C VAL A 22 11.60 24.34 4.59
N GLY A 23 11.56 23.08 4.20
CA GLY A 23 12.64 22.13 4.43
C GLY A 23 13.97 22.57 3.80
N LEU A 24 13.95 23.05 2.54
CA LEU A 24 15.14 23.62 1.88
C LEU A 24 15.65 24.87 2.60
N LEU A 25 14.75 25.74 3.07
CA LEU A 25 15.15 26.92 3.87
C LEU A 25 15.80 26.50 5.20
N VAL A 26 15.28 25.46 5.84
CA VAL A 26 15.86 24.91 7.08
C VAL A 26 17.23 24.28 6.83
N ILE A 27 17.45 23.57 5.72
CA ILE A 27 18.77 23.05 5.32
C ILE A 27 19.74 24.23 5.16
N PHE A 28 19.34 25.26 4.41
CA PHE A 28 20.14 26.43 4.17
C PHE A 28 20.51 27.16 5.49
N LEU A 29 19.54 27.34 6.38
CA LEU A 29 19.76 27.90 7.72
C LEU A 29 20.75 27.04 8.53
N ARG A 30 20.60 25.74 8.52
CA ARG A 30 21.51 24.79 9.18
C ARG A 30 22.94 24.97 8.67
N GLU A 31 23.14 25.04 7.35
CA GLU A 31 24.46 25.17 6.77
C GLU A 31 25.12 26.51 7.13
N ILE A 32 24.34 27.61 7.12
CA ILE A 32 24.84 28.92 7.53
C ILE A 32 25.30 28.91 9.00
N LEU A 33 24.46 28.38 9.89
CA LEU A 33 24.76 28.34 11.32
C LEU A 33 25.96 27.43 11.62
N MET A 34 26.07 26.30 10.96
CA MET A 34 27.19 25.37 11.12
C MET A 34 28.52 25.99 10.59
N LYS A 35 28.49 26.64 9.42
CA LYS A 35 29.67 27.35 8.87
C LYS A 35 30.02 28.59 9.66
N GLY A 36 29.04 29.26 10.25
CA GLY A 36 29.21 30.48 11.08
C GLY A 36 29.66 30.22 12.52
N ASN A 37 30.07 29.00 12.87
CA ASN A 37 30.45 28.58 14.23
C ASN A 37 29.34 28.76 15.28
N GLN A 38 28.07 28.73 14.86
CA GLN A 38 26.85 28.87 15.70
C GLN A 38 26.14 27.52 15.91
N ALA A 39 26.90 26.47 16.09
CA ALA A 39 26.36 25.11 16.26
C ALA A 39 25.42 25.00 17.48
N GLU A 40 25.68 25.76 18.56
CA GLU A 40 24.80 25.78 19.75
C GLU A 40 23.40 26.32 19.42
N LEU A 41 23.31 27.36 18.58
CA LEU A 41 22.04 27.92 18.15
C LEU A 41 21.30 26.92 17.30
N TRP A 42 21.96 26.20 16.36
CA TRP A 42 21.36 25.14 15.60
C TRP A 42 20.87 24.02 16.51
N ASN A 43 21.66 23.58 17.47
CA ASN A 43 21.25 22.53 18.43
C ASN A 43 20.02 22.95 19.23
N THR A 44 19.89 24.19 19.61
CA THR A 44 18.70 24.71 20.30
C THR A 44 17.46 24.65 19.39
N ILE A 45 17.58 25.08 18.14
CA ILE A 45 16.50 25.00 17.15
C ILE A 45 16.12 23.56 16.87
N ASN A 46 17.11 22.68 16.68
CA ASN A 46 16.90 21.27 16.45
C ASN A 46 16.16 20.60 17.61
N ASN A 47 16.58 20.84 18.85
CA ASN A 47 15.95 20.29 20.06
C ASN A 47 14.51 20.79 20.24
N LEU A 48 14.22 22.02 19.87
CA LEU A 48 12.88 22.57 19.98
C LEU A 48 11.92 21.99 18.91
N PHE A 49 12.38 21.85 17.66
CA PHE A 49 11.50 21.55 16.54
C PHE A 49 11.67 20.16 15.95
N PHE A 50 12.90 19.65 15.76
CA PHE A 50 13.16 18.52 14.87
C PHE A 50 13.68 17.26 15.56
N ALA A 51 14.30 17.40 16.72
CA ALA A 51 14.94 16.28 17.42
C ALA A 51 13.98 15.12 17.70
N ASP A 52 14.51 13.92 17.62
CA ASP A 52 13.83 12.70 18.06
C ASP A 52 13.87 12.63 19.59
N ILE A 53 12.72 12.82 20.23
CA ILE A 53 12.62 12.78 21.69
C ILE A 53 12.73 11.37 22.27
N SER A 54 12.73 10.32 21.43
CA SER A 54 12.90 8.93 21.87
C SER A 54 14.36 8.47 21.82
N ALA A 55 15.25 9.25 21.18
CA ALA A 55 16.66 8.91 21.07
C ALA A 55 17.42 9.21 22.37
N GLU A 56 18.38 8.37 22.72
CA GLU A 56 19.26 8.60 23.87
C GLU A 56 19.99 9.94 23.73
N GLY A 57 20.05 10.72 24.80
CA GLY A 57 20.65 12.04 24.83
C GLY A 57 19.72 13.20 24.51
N ASN A 58 18.48 12.94 24.09
CA ASN A 58 17.48 13.95 23.75
C ASN A 58 16.40 14.13 24.83
N GLU A 59 16.66 13.79 26.08
CA GLU A 59 15.67 13.82 27.17
C GLU A 59 15.09 15.23 27.43
N LYS A 60 15.82 16.28 27.03
CA LYS A 60 15.40 17.68 27.17
C LYS A 60 14.84 18.28 25.88
N ALA A 61 14.85 17.53 24.79
CA ALA A 61 14.30 18.00 23.52
C ALA A 61 12.77 18.03 23.55
N ILE A 62 12.17 18.97 22.85
CA ILE A 62 10.71 19.08 22.68
C ILE A 62 10.27 18.42 21.39
N GLY A 63 11.00 18.60 20.28
CA GLY A 63 10.79 17.92 19.02
C GLY A 63 9.37 18.11 18.45
N ILE A 64 8.85 19.32 18.34
CA ILE A 64 7.44 19.59 17.96
C ILE A 64 7.07 18.86 16.66
N PHE A 65 7.90 18.94 15.63
CA PHE A 65 7.62 18.31 14.32
C PHE A 65 7.73 16.79 14.40
N TYR A 66 8.61 16.27 15.26
CA TYR A 66 8.67 14.84 15.57
C TYR A 66 7.37 14.37 16.21
N ILE A 67 6.88 15.06 17.24
CA ILE A 67 5.63 14.68 17.94
C ILE A 67 4.46 14.66 16.97
N VAL A 68 4.27 15.72 16.17
CA VAL A 68 3.17 15.79 15.20
C VAL A 68 3.25 14.64 14.18
N GLY A 69 4.44 14.38 13.63
CA GLY A 69 4.67 13.29 12.72
C GLY A 69 4.38 11.92 13.34
N GLN A 70 4.89 11.67 14.56
CA GLN A 70 4.70 10.40 15.26
C GLN A 70 3.24 10.15 15.68
N LEU A 71 2.52 11.18 16.10
CA LEU A 71 1.08 11.05 16.38
C LEU A 71 0.30 10.63 15.14
N PHE A 72 0.62 11.18 13.98
CA PHE A 72 0.02 10.76 12.72
C PHE A 72 0.33 9.31 12.38
N VAL A 73 1.61 8.91 12.44
CA VAL A 73 2.03 7.53 12.17
C VAL A 73 1.36 6.56 13.13
N ARG A 74 1.32 6.86 14.43
CA ARG A 74 0.66 6.00 15.44
C ARG A 74 -0.84 5.92 15.22
N ALA A 75 -1.50 7.03 14.84
CA ALA A 75 -2.92 7.02 14.51
C ALA A 75 -3.22 6.11 13.30
N LEU A 76 -2.33 6.04 12.32
CA LEU A 76 -2.46 5.09 11.21
C LEU A 76 -2.19 3.64 11.66
N GLN A 77 -1.20 3.43 12.51
CA GLN A 77 -0.79 2.09 12.96
C GLN A 77 -1.82 1.41 13.88
N VAL A 78 -2.59 2.17 14.66
CA VAL A 78 -3.56 1.62 15.62
C VAL A 78 -4.70 0.85 14.95
N VAL A 79 -5.02 1.17 13.71
CA VAL A 79 -6.11 0.52 12.97
C VAL A 79 -5.66 -0.67 12.11
N ILE A 80 -4.34 -0.93 12.00
CA ILE A 80 -3.82 -1.99 11.11
C ILE A 80 -4.45 -3.34 11.43
N ILE A 81 -4.31 -3.80 12.65
CA ILE A 81 -4.76 -5.14 13.06
C ILE A 81 -6.28 -5.32 12.93
N PRO A 82 -7.12 -4.44 13.53
CA PRO A 82 -8.56 -4.60 13.41
C PRO A 82 -9.05 -4.48 11.97
N MET A 83 -8.41 -3.62 11.17
CA MET A 83 -8.73 -3.42 9.77
C MET A 83 -8.44 -4.67 8.93
N VAL A 84 -7.24 -5.24 9.07
CA VAL A 84 -6.84 -6.46 8.36
C VAL A 84 -7.75 -7.62 8.75
N PHE A 85 -8.01 -7.79 10.04
CA PHE A 85 -8.88 -8.87 10.53
C PHE A 85 -10.29 -8.78 9.94
N THR A 86 -10.96 -7.64 10.06
CA THR A 86 -12.34 -7.49 9.57
C THR A 86 -12.43 -7.59 8.05
N SER A 87 -11.49 -6.98 7.31
CA SER A 87 -11.47 -7.03 5.85
C SER A 87 -11.29 -8.46 5.33
N ILE A 88 -10.38 -9.25 5.92
CA ILE A 88 -10.15 -10.62 5.51
C ILE A 88 -11.33 -11.53 5.89
N VAL A 89 -11.90 -11.38 7.09
CA VAL A 89 -13.11 -12.13 7.48
C VAL A 89 -14.23 -11.90 6.47
N LEU A 90 -14.52 -10.63 6.15
CA LEU A 90 -15.58 -10.28 5.20
C LEU A 90 -15.27 -10.80 3.78
N ALA A 91 -14.03 -10.67 3.32
CA ALA A 91 -13.61 -11.22 2.03
C ALA A 91 -13.82 -12.74 1.95
N MET A 92 -13.45 -13.47 3.01
CA MET A 92 -13.62 -14.93 3.07
C MET A 92 -15.09 -15.38 3.09
N ILE A 93 -15.98 -14.61 3.70
CA ILE A 93 -17.42 -14.89 3.74
C ILE A 93 -18.03 -14.82 2.33
N HIS A 94 -17.59 -13.86 1.51
CA HIS A 94 -18.09 -13.71 0.13
C HIS A 94 -17.64 -14.82 -0.83
N ILE A 95 -16.66 -15.64 -0.48
CA ILE A 95 -16.07 -16.67 -1.36
C ILE A 95 -16.92 -17.97 -1.43
N SER A 96 -17.87 -18.21 -0.53
CA SER A 96 -18.34 -19.56 -0.23
C SER A 96 -19.76 -19.94 -0.63
N ASP A 97 -20.36 -19.43 -1.71
CA ASP A 97 -21.70 -19.88 -2.07
C ASP A 97 -21.76 -20.68 -3.37
N THR A 98 -22.47 -21.85 -3.32
CA THR A 98 -22.87 -22.82 -4.36
C THR A 98 -21.79 -23.36 -5.35
N LYS A 99 -22.00 -24.55 -5.92
CA LYS A 99 -21.07 -25.26 -6.85
C LYS A 99 -20.69 -24.45 -8.11
N LYS A 100 -21.61 -23.65 -8.68
CA LYS A 100 -21.35 -22.81 -9.85
C LYS A 100 -20.51 -21.60 -9.42
N LEU A 101 -20.89 -20.98 -8.31
CA LEU A 101 -20.17 -19.86 -7.72
C LEU A 101 -18.79 -20.31 -7.22
N GLY A 102 -18.65 -21.52 -6.68
CA GLY A 102 -17.35 -22.09 -6.30
C GLY A 102 -16.36 -22.20 -7.47
N ARG A 103 -16.83 -22.54 -8.69
CA ARG A 103 -15.98 -22.58 -9.89
C ARG A 103 -15.59 -21.18 -10.35
N ILE A 104 -16.51 -20.23 -10.36
CA ILE A 104 -16.28 -18.83 -10.68
C ILE A 104 -15.31 -18.23 -9.64
N SER A 105 -15.53 -18.48 -8.35
CA SER A 105 -14.65 -18.04 -7.26
C SER A 105 -13.23 -18.56 -7.40
N GLY A 106 -13.08 -19.87 -7.68
CA GLY A 106 -11.76 -20.48 -7.88
C GLY A 106 -11.00 -19.87 -9.05
N LYS A 107 -11.67 -19.61 -10.18
CA LYS A 107 -11.07 -18.95 -11.34
C LYS A 107 -10.73 -17.49 -11.03
N THR A 108 -11.62 -16.78 -10.35
CA THR A 108 -11.42 -15.38 -9.96
C THR A 108 -10.17 -15.23 -9.08
N ILE A 109 -10.09 -16.02 -8.00
CA ILE A 109 -8.92 -16.01 -7.13
C ILE A 109 -7.66 -16.43 -7.88
N GLY A 110 -7.75 -17.42 -8.77
CA GLY A 110 -6.64 -17.86 -9.60
C GLY A 110 -6.10 -16.73 -10.48
N TYR A 111 -6.96 -15.96 -11.15
CA TYR A 111 -6.54 -14.82 -11.96
C TYR A 111 -6.01 -13.67 -11.11
N PHE A 112 -6.64 -13.36 -9.97
CA PHE A 112 -6.13 -12.34 -9.03
C PHE A 112 -4.73 -12.69 -8.54
N MET A 113 -4.50 -13.93 -8.11
CA MET A 113 -3.18 -14.37 -7.67
C MET A 113 -2.15 -14.35 -8.80
N LEU A 114 -2.55 -14.73 -10.01
CA LEU A 114 -1.67 -14.70 -11.18
C LEU A 114 -1.22 -13.25 -11.49
N THR A 115 -2.15 -12.29 -11.55
CA THR A 115 -1.81 -10.89 -11.83
C THR A 115 -0.98 -10.29 -10.72
N THR A 116 -1.31 -10.57 -9.45
CA THR A 116 -0.55 -10.07 -8.29
C THR A 116 0.87 -10.64 -8.25
N ILE A 117 1.06 -11.94 -8.50
CA ILE A 117 2.40 -12.55 -8.56
C ILE A 117 3.21 -11.94 -9.69
N CYS A 118 2.64 -11.78 -10.90
CA CYS A 118 3.31 -11.14 -12.01
C CYS A 118 3.71 -9.69 -11.68
N ALA A 119 2.81 -8.94 -11.05
CA ALA A 119 3.05 -7.56 -10.61
C ALA A 119 4.20 -7.48 -9.60
N ILE A 120 4.22 -8.37 -8.61
CA ILE A 120 5.29 -8.48 -7.59
C ILE A 120 6.63 -8.82 -8.23
N VAL A 121 6.65 -9.77 -9.16
CA VAL A 121 7.90 -10.16 -9.86
C VAL A 121 8.47 -8.97 -10.64
N ILE A 122 7.63 -8.26 -11.39
CA ILE A 122 8.05 -7.06 -12.13
C ILE A 122 8.59 -5.99 -11.17
N ALA A 123 7.86 -5.73 -10.07
CA ALA A 123 8.26 -4.76 -9.05
C ALA A 123 9.58 -5.14 -8.37
N ALA A 124 9.75 -6.41 -8.00
CA ALA A 124 10.96 -6.92 -7.37
C ALA A 124 12.18 -6.80 -8.30
N LEU A 125 12.04 -7.20 -9.57
CA LEU A 125 13.11 -7.09 -10.55
C LEU A 125 13.51 -5.62 -10.75
N ALA A 126 12.54 -4.71 -10.94
CA ALA A 126 12.80 -3.30 -11.12
C ALA A 126 13.43 -2.66 -9.86
N GLY A 127 12.91 -2.99 -8.68
CA GLY A 127 13.43 -2.52 -7.40
C GLY A 127 14.85 -3.01 -7.15
N LEU A 128 15.17 -4.27 -7.47
CA LEU A 128 16.52 -4.83 -7.35
C LEU A 128 17.51 -4.19 -8.31
N VAL A 129 17.12 -3.90 -9.55
CA VAL A 129 17.96 -3.15 -10.48
C VAL A 129 18.29 -1.79 -9.87
N ALA A 130 17.30 -1.06 -9.39
CA ALA A 130 17.51 0.26 -8.76
C ALA A 130 18.39 0.17 -7.51
N TYR A 131 18.21 -0.86 -6.67
CA TYR A 131 19.04 -1.12 -5.50
C TYR A 131 20.49 -1.39 -5.89
N ASN A 132 20.74 -2.27 -6.87
CA ASN A 132 22.09 -2.69 -7.28
C ASN A 132 22.87 -1.58 -8.00
N VAL A 133 22.17 -0.68 -8.73
CA VAL A 133 22.84 0.48 -9.35
C VAL A 133 23.04 1.65 -8.35
N GLY A 134 22.66 1.46 -7.09
CA GLY A 134 22.84 2.47 -6.04
C GLY A 134 21.83 3.62 -6.06
N ALA A 135 20.74 3.51 -6.85
CA ALA A 135 19.72 4.56 -6.94
C ALA A 135 18.99 4.80 -5.59
N PHE A 136 18.99 3.80 -4.72
CA PHE A 136 18.39 3.83 -3.39
C PHE A 136 19.43 3.99 -2.27
N THR A 137 20.70 4.14 -2.61
CA THR A 137 21.76 4.25 -1.61
C THR A 137 21.85 5.68 -1.12
N ASN A 138 21.94 5.83 0.19
CA ASN A 138 22.18 7.10 0.83
C ASN A 138 23.67 7.23 1.14
N SER A 139 24.37 8.13 0.46
CA SER A 139 25.81 8.34 0.60
C SER A 139 26.25 8.85 1.98
N ALA A 140 25.30 9.25 2.84
CA ALA A 140 25.56 9.77 4.18
C ALA A 140 25.44 8.70 5.28
N VAL A 141 25.05 7.46 4.94
CA VAL A 141 24.90 6.38 5.92
C VAL A 141 26.18 5.58 6.00
N ASP A 142 26.79 5.60 7.18
CA ASP A 142 27.91 4.72 7.50
C ASP A 142 27.35 3.28 7.65
N LEU A 143 27.54 2.46 6.61
CA LEU A 143 27.04 1.08 6.54
C LEU A 143 27.58 0.16 7.65
N THR A 144 28.54 0.63 8.44
CA THR A 144 29.11 -0.11 9.58
C THR A 144 28.16 -0.23 10.77
N GLN A 145 27.08 0.57 10.82
CA GLN A 145 26.09 0.52 11.89
C GLN A 145 24.83 -0.28 11.55
N ALA A 146 24.69 -0.74 10.31
CA ALA A 146 23.59 -1.61 9.93
C ALA A 146 23.83 -3.04 10.47
N THR A 147 23.64 -3.25 11.76
CA THR A 147 23.54 -4.57 12.35
C THR A 147 22.22 -5.20 11.90
N GLY A 148 22.23 -5.77 10.69
CA GLY A 148 21.13 -6.63 10.24
C GLY A 148 20.98 -7.75 11.27
N THR A 149 19.79 -7.88 11.87
CA THR A 149 19.46 -9.06 12.64
C THR A 149 19.69 -10.27 11.75
N ALA A 150 20.46 -11.24 12.24
CA ALA A 150 20.77 -12.46 11.51
C ALA A 150 19.47 -13.03 10.91
N ALA A 151 19.50 -13.33 9.61
CA ALA A 151 18.35 -13.81 8.88
C ALA A 151 17.77 -15.03 9.61
N LYS A 152 16.59 -14.86 10.22
CA LYS A 152 15.86 -16.00 10.81
C LYS A 152 15.53 -16.97 9.69
N ASN A 153 15.50 -18.28 10.02
CA ASN A 153 15.12 -19.29 9.03
C ASN A 153 13.78 -18.87 8.36
N PRO A 154 13.72 -18.71 7.03
CA PRO A 154 12.51 -18.23 6.34
C PRO A 154 11.29 -19.13 6.57
N LEU A 155 11.50 -20.42 6.84
CA LEU A 155 10.41 -21.35 7.16
C LEU A 155 9.69 -21.00 8.49
N MET A 156 10.32 -20.22 9.37
CA MET A 156 9.66 -19.70 10.58
C MET A 156 8.46 -18.80 10.26
N ILE A 157 8.41 -18.19 9.06
CA ILE A 157 7.24 -17.42 8.62
C ILE A 157 6.02 -18.34 8.54
N VAL A 158 6.18 -19.55 8.01
CA VAL A 158 5.09 -20.54 7.91
C VAL A 158 4.63 -20.99 9.28
N VAL A 159 5.56 -21.26 10.21
CA VAL A 159 5.23 -21.66 11.58
C VAL A 159 4.52 -20.52 12.31
N ASN A 160 5.02 -19.29 12.19
CA ASN A 160 4.46 -18.11 12.85
C ASN A 160 3.15 -17.62 12.19
N ALA A 161 2.78 -18.13 11.02
CA ALA A 161 1.50 -17.86 10.38
C ALA A 161 0.31 -18.34 11.22
N ILE A 162 0.50 -19.40 12.01
CA ILE A 162 -0.53 -19.84 12.97
C ILE A 162 -0.06 -19.38 14.38
N PRO A 163 -0.75 -18.39 14.97
CA PRO A 163 -0.34 -17.91 16.28
C PRO A 163 -0.66 -18.93 17.37
N ASN A 164 0.24 -19.08 18.32
CA ASN A 164 -0.02 -19.88 19.53
C ASN A 164 -0.93 -19.16 20.55
N ASN A 165 -1.09 -17.85 20.38
CA ASN A 165 -1.98 -17.02 21.18
C ASN A 165 -2.51 -15.86 20.34
N ILE A 166 -3.84 -15.78 20.21
CA ILE A 166 -4.51 -14.77 19.38
C ILE A 166 -4.29 -13.36 19.93
N THR A 167 -4.29 -13.20 21.25
CA THR A 167 -4.11 -11.89 21.90
C THR A 167 -2.72 -11.31 21.61
N THR A 168 -1.70 -12.16 21.61
CA THR A 168 -0.32 -11.74 21.27
C THR A 168 -0.22 -11.33 19.79
N ALA A 169 -0.89 -12.04 18.89
CA ALA A 169 -0.91 -11.68 17.48
C ALA A 169 -1.65 -10.34 17.24
N PHE A 170 -2.78 -10.14 17.93
CA PHE A 170 -3.56 -8.90 17.83
C PHE A 170 -2.90 -7.71 18.51
N GLY A 171 -2.00 -7.93 19.46
CA GLY A 171 -1.22 -6.88 20.15
C GLY A 171 0.04 -6.43 19.40
N ASN A 172 0.36 -7.01 18.24
CA ASN A 172 1.61 -6.74 17.53
C ASN A 172 1.40 -6.51 16.03
N ASN A 173 1.63 -5.29 15.58
CA ASN A 173 1.55 -4.92 14.16
C ASN A 173 2.57 -5.68 13.27
N GLY A 174 3.60 -6.29 13.83
CA GLY A 174 4.52 -7.18 13.11
C GLY A 174 3.98 -8.60 12.89
N ALA A 175 2.88 -8.98 13.55
CA ALA A 175 2.27 -10.31 13.46
C ALA A 175 1.08 -10.37 12.48
N VAL A 176 1.01 -9.46 11.50
CA VAL A 176 -0.13 -9.35 10.57
C VAL A 176 -0.41 -10.65 9.82
N LEU A 177 0.62 -11.41 9.43
CA LEU A 177 0.41 -12.73 8.80
C LEU A 177 -0.42 -13.66 9.69
N ALA A 178 -0.12 -13.69 10.99
CA ALA A 178 -0.88 -14.50 11.95
C ALA A 178 -2.33 -14.00 12.09
N VAL A 179 -2.54 -12.68 12.01
CA VAL A 179 -3.88 -12.07 12.02
C VAL A 179 -4.65 -12.45 10.74
N VAL A 180 -4.02 -12.39 9.57
CA VAL A 180 -4.62 -12.80 8.29
C VAL A 180 -5.04 -14.26 8.30
N VAL A 181 -4.16 -15.17 8.74
CA VAL A 181 -4.49 -16.61 8.83
C VAL A 181 -5.61 -16.84 9.84
N SER A 182 -5.58 -16.17 11.00
CA SER A 182 -6.67 -16.26 11.98
C SER A 182 -7.99 -15.74 11.41
N ALA A 183 -7.97 -14.61 10.69
CA ALA A 183 -9.15 -14.04 10.04
C ALA A 183 -9.72 -14.97 8.96
N ALA A 184 -8.84 -15.56 8.14
CA ALA A 184 -9.24 -16.54 7.13
C ALA A 184 -9.89 -17.78 7.77
N MET A 185 -9.32 -18.33 8.83
CA MET A 185 -9.92 -19.43 9.57
C MET A 185 -11.30 -19.07 10.12
N VAL A 186 -11.45 -17.87 10.72
CA VAL A 186 -12.74 -17.39 11.24
C VAL A 186 -13.75 -17.26 10.10
N GLY A 187 -13.36 -16.66 8.96
CA GLY A 187 -14.23 -16.52 7.79
C GLY A 187 -14.70 -17.89 7.23
N ILE A 188 -13.80 -18.87 7.13
CA ILE A 188 -14.14 -20.25 6.72
C ILE A 188 -15.12 -20.90 7.71
N CYS A 189 -14.90 -20.71 9.02
CA CYS A 189 -15.81 -21.25 10.05
C CYS A 189 -17.19 -20.59 9.97
N ILE A 190 -17.27 -19.27 9.76
CA ILE A 190 -18.55 -18.56 9.55
C ILE A 190 -19.28 -19.13 8.36
N ASN A 191 -18.61 -19.33 7.24
CA ASN A 191 -19.20 -19.93 6.05
C ASN A 191 -19.76 -21.34 6.31
N HIS A 192 -19.06 -22.14 7.12
CA HIS A 192 -19.56 -23.48 7.49
C HIS A 192 -20.79 -23.41 8.43
N LEU A 193 -20.86 -22.40 9.27
CA LEU A 193 -21.97 -22.17 10.20
C LEU A 193 -23.19 -21.49 9.55
N GLN A 194 -23.01 -20.88 8.37
CA GLN A 194 -24.06 -20.19 7.61
C GLN A 194 -24.84 -19.15 8.46
N ASP A 195 -26.15 -19.15 8.38
CA ASP A 195 -27.04 -18.18 9.05
C ASP A 195 -26.97 -18.17 10.58
N LYS A 196 -26.23 -19.09 11.22
CA LYS A 196 -26.10 -19.16 12.66
C LYS A 196 -25.19 -18.07 13.25
N VAL A 197 -24.36 -17.42 12.41
CA VAL A 197 -23.36 -16.42 12.85
C VAL A 197 -23.57 -15.11 12.10
N THR A 198 -24.66 -14.41 12.41
CA THR A 198 -24.99 -13.11 11.79
C THR A 198 -24.43 -11.93 12.55
N VAL A 199 -24.37 -12.01 13.89
CA VAL A 199 -23.91 -10.90 14.75
C VAL A 199 -22.44 -10.57 14.52
N LEU A 200 -21.57 -11.59 14.44
CA LEU A 200 -20.15 -11.39 14.22
C LEU A 200 -19.86 -10.77 12.83
N VAL A 201 -20.61 -11.18 11.80
CA VAL A 201 -20.49 -10.60 10.45
C VAL A 201 -20.82 -9.11 10.49
N LYS A 202 -21.99 -8.75 11.06
CA LYS A 202 -22.38 -7.35 11.23
C LYS A 202 -21.38 -6.55 12.05
N LEU A 203 -20.85 -7.15 13.12
CA LEU A 203 -19.81 -6.51 13.94
C LEU A 203 -18.55 -6.21 13.11
N CYS A 204 -18.09 -7.15 12.26
CA CYS A 204 -16.97 -6.91 11.36
C CYS A 204 -17.26 -5.78 10.34
N GLU A 205 -18.47 -5.73 9.79
CA GLU A 205 -18.90 -4.66 8.88
C GLU A 205 -18.89 -3.30 9.58
N GLU A 206 -19.45 -3.21 10.78
CA GLU A 206 -19.50 -1.97 11.58
C GLU A 206 -18.11 -1.51 12.00
N ILE A 207 -17.24 -2.42 12.47
CA ILE A 207 -15.85 -2.10 12.82
C ILE A 207 -15.11 -1.57 11.59
N ASN A 208 -15.26 -2.23 10.43
CA ASN A 208 -14.62 -1.81 9.17
C ASN A 208 -15.12 -0.41 8.73
N ALA A 209 -16.41 -0.14 8.89
CA ALA A 209 -16.98 1.18 8.61
C ALA A 209 -16.42 2.27 9.55
N ILE A 210 -16.32 1.98 10.85
CA ILE A 210 -15.74 2.89 11.85
C ILE A 210 -14.28 3.20 11.53
N ILE A 211 -13.49 2.17 11.21
CA ILE A 211 -12.08 2.32 10.86
C ILE A 211 -11.93 3.17 9.60
N THR A 212 -12.76 2.96 8.59
CA THR A 212 -12.75 3.74 7.35
C THR A 212 -13.02 5.23 7.64
N VAL A 213 -14.00 5.55 8.48
CA VAL A 213 -14.30 6.93 8.91
C VAL A 213 -13.13 7.50 9.72
N PHE A 214 -12.54 6.73 10.64
CA PHE A 214 -11.40 7.17 11.42
C PHE A 214 -10.20 7.52 10.51
N LEU A 215 -9.85 6.63 9.56
CA LEU A 215 -8.78 6.88 8.59
C LEU A 215 -9.08 8.13 7.74
N ASP A 216 -10.33 8.28 7.29
CA ASP A 216 -10.72 9.47 6.52
C ASP A 216 -10.51 10.77 7.32
N ILE A 217 -10.88 10.79 8.60
CA ILE A 217 -10.63 11.93 9.50
C ILE A 217 -9.13 12.18 9.67
N VAL A 218 -8.35 11.15 10.00
CA VAL A 218 -6.89 11.26 10.21
C VAL A 218 -6.20 11.75 8.95
N ILE A 219 -6.51 11.16 7.80
CA ILE A 219 -5.85 11.49 6.53
C ILE A 219 -6.28 12.87 6.01
N ASN A 220 -7.57 13.20 6.08
CA ASN A 220 -8.08 14.46 5.51
C ASN A 220 -7.77 15.70 6.34
N HIS A 221 -7.74 15.57 7.66
CA HIS A 221 -7.60 16.73 8.56
C HIS A 221 -6.20 16.82 9.16
N PHE A 222 -5.64 15.70 9.60
CA PHE A 222 -4.33 15.69 10.23
C PHE A 222 -3.19 15.43 9.22
N GLY A 223 -3.47 14.66 8.16
CA GLY A 223 -2.48 14.29 7.14
C GLY A 223 -1.71 15.46 6.53
N PRO A 224 -2.33 16.55 6.05
CA PRO A 224 -1.60 17.68 5.47
C PRO A 224 -0.61 18.32 6.46
N ILE A 225 -1.00 18.49 7.72
CA ILE A 225 -0.14 19.07 8.78
C ILE A 225 1.03 18.12 9.08
N ALA A 226 0.72 16.83 9.23
CA ALA A 226 1.73 15.82 9.51
C ALA A 226 2.74 15.65 8.36
N ILE A 227 2.28 15.64 7.10
CA ILE A 227 3.13 15.59 5.91
C ILE A 227 4.10 16.78 5.88
N PHE A 228 3.58 18.00 6.11
CA PHE A 228 4.43 19.18 6.21
C PHE A 228 5.51 19.00 7.29
N CYS A 229 5.13 18.64 8.51
CA CYS A 229 6.06 18.43 9.61
C CYS A 229 7.10 17.34 9.34
N LEU A 230 6.66 16.19 8.79
CA LEU A 230 7.54 15.06 8.45
C LEU A 230 8.60 15.44 7.41
N ILE A 231 8.21 16.17 6.36
CA ILE A 231 9.13 16.59 5.30
C ILE A 231 10.13 17.62 5.83
N VAL A 232 9.66 18.66 6.53
CA VAL A 232 10.57 19.67 7.10
C VAL A 232 11.54 19.04 8.08
N ARG A 233 11.07 18.10 8.93
CA ARG A 233 11.94 17.36 9.85
C ARG A 233 12.98 16.53 9.10
N THR A 234 12.58 15.79 8.06
CA THR A 234 13.50 14.98 7.25
C THR A 234 14.58 15.84 6.61
N CYS A 235 14.22 17.01 6.06
CA CYS A 235 15.17 17.96 5.52
C CYS A 235 16.13 18.49 6.60
N ALA A 236 15.62 18.86 7.78
CA ALA A 236 16.42 19.37 8.91
C ALA A 236 17.42 18.33 9.42
N SER A 237 17.02 17.08 9.54
CA SER A 237 17.84 16.01 10.11
C SER A 237 18.91 15.51 9.12
N TYR A 238 18.55 15.33 7.84
CA TYR A 238 19.40 14.59 6.87
C TYR A 238 19.86 15.39 5.67
N GLY A 239 19.30 16.58 5.42
CA GLY A 239 19.69 17.41 4.28
C GLY A 239 19.15 16.90 2.94
N VAL A 240 19.69 17.45 1.84
CA VAL A 240 19.24 17.17 0.45
C VAL A 240 19.57 15.73 0.02
N THR A 241 20.59 15.12 0.61
CA THR A 241 21.09 13.79 0.23
C THR A 241 20.04 12.68 0.37
N HIS A 242 19.09 12.80 1.30
CA HIS A 242 17.99 11.85 1.47
C HIS A 242 16.83 12.05 0.50
N LEU A 243 16.70 13.22 -0.13
CA LEU A 243 15.64 13.49 -1.10
C LEU A 243 15.93 12.86 -2.47
N GLN A 244 17.18 12.70 -2.83
CA GLN A 244 17.57 12.11 -4.12
C GLN A 244 17.10 10.66 -4.27
N PRO A 245 17.32 9.75 -3.30
CA PRO A 245 16.78 8.38 -3.37
C PRO A 245 15.24 8.35 -3.38
N ALA A 246 14.58 9.31 -2.70
CA ALA A 246 13.12 9.41 -2.71
C ALA A 246 12.56 9.75 -4.10
N ILE A 247 13.24 10.61 -4.87
CA ILE A 247 12.87 10.90 -6.25
C ILE A 247 13.00 9.64 -7.11
N ALA A 248 14.08 8.87 -6.95
CA ALA A 248 14.28 7.62 -7.66
C ALA A 248 13.16 6.61 -7.35
N TYR A 249 12.76 6.50 -6.07
CA TYR A 249 11.63 5.68 -5.65
C TYR A 249 10.31 6.10 -6.35
N VAL A 250 9.98 7.40 -6.33
CA VAL A 250 8.74 7.91 -6.94
C VAL A 250 8.73 7.64 -8.44
N LEU A 251 9.82 7.98 -9.14
CA LEU A 251 9.91 7.80 -10.58
C LEU A 251 9.81 6.32 -10.97
N LEU A 252 10.57 5.45 -10.30
CA LEU A 252 10.52 4.01 -10.58
C LEU A 252 9.14 3.45 -10.34
N THR A 253 8.52 3.76 -9.20
CA THR A 253 7.19 3.24 -8.85
C THR A 253 6.14 3.71 -9.86
N VAL A 254 6.14 4.99 -10.23
CA VAL A 254 5.22 5.54 -11.23
C VAL A 254 5.43 4.89 -12.59
N CYS A 255 6.70 4.72 -13.03
CA CYS A 255 7.00 4.06 -14.30
C CYS A 255 6.49 2.60 -14.34
N ILE A 256 6.71 1.83 -13.28
CA ILE A 256 6.25 0.43 -13.21
C ILE A 256 4.73 0.35 -13.14
N LEU A 257 4.06 1.20 -12.35
CA LEU A 257 2.60 1.25 -12.29
C LEU A 257 2.00 1.59 -13.66
N LEU A 258 2.54 2.57 -14.37
CA LEU A 258 2.08 2.94 -15.72
C LEU A 258 2.36 1.82 -16.74
N LEU A 259 3.51 1.17 -16.66
CA LEU A 259 3.85 0.03 -17.49
C LEU A 259 2.82 -1.09 -17.33
N VAL A 260 2.53 -1.51 -16.11
CA VAL A 260 1.56 -2.57 -15.84
C VAL A 260 0.14 -2.14 -16.20
N LEU A 261 -0.24 -0.91 -15.89
CA LEU A 261 -1.57 -0.37 -16.23
C LEU A 261 -1.84 -0.39 -17.73
N VAL A 262 -0.88 0.06 -18.55
CA VAL A 262 -1.08 0.24 -20.00
C VAL A 262 -0.79 -1.04 -20.77
N THR A 263 0.32 -1.72 -20.45
CA THR A 263 0.78 -2.89 -21.22
C THR A 263 0.49 -4.21 -20.53
N GLY A 264 0.58 -4.27 -19.21
CA GLY A 264 0.40 -5.51 -18.44
C GLY A 264 -1.00 -6.08 -18.59
N TYR A 265 -2.04 -5.28 -18.33
CA TYR A 265 -3.42 -5.75 -18.48
C TYR A 265 -3.85 -5.93 -19.93
N ALA A 266 -3.31 -5.14 -20.87
CA ALA A 266 -3.54 -5.38 -22.30
C ALA A 266 -2.97 -6.76 -22.72
N LEU A 267 -1.77 -7.09 -22.27
CA LEU A 267 -1.16 -8.40 -22.49
C LEU A 267 -1.93 -9.53 -21.79
N PHE A 268 -2.35 -9.30 -20.53
CA PHE A 268 -3.16 -10.25 -19.78
C PHE A 268 -4.47 -10.58 -20.51
N ILE A 269 -5.22 -9.58 -21.01
CA ILE A 269 -6.43 -9.79 -21.81
C ILE A 269 -6.11 -10.62 -23.05
N LYS A 270 -5.04 -10.27 -23.79
CA LYS A 270 -4.65 -10.99 -24.98
C LYS A 270 -4.33 -12.46 -24.71
N LEU A 271 -3.59 -12.74 -23.65
CA LEU A 271 -3.14 -14.09 -23.31
C LEU A 271 -4.26 -14.95 -22.69
N SER A 272 -5.10 -14.36 -21.82
CA SER A 272 -6.15 -15.10 -21.11
C SER A 272 -7.42 -15.33 -21.94
N THR A 273 -7.72 -14.42 -22.88
CA THR A 273 -8.99 -14.45 -23.63
C THR A 273 -8.84 -14.63 -25.14
N GLY A 274 -7.65 -14.34 -25.69
CA GLY A 274 -7.38 -14.28 -27.13
C GLY A 274 -7.93 -13.02 -27.83
N LEU A 275 -8.66 -12.15 -27.11
CA LEU A 275 -9.30 -10.96 -27.67
C LEU A 275 -8.30 -9.84 -27.99
N ASN A 276 -8.72 -8.89 -28.83
CA ASN A 276 -7.98 -7.65 -29.03
C ASN A 276 -8.06 -6.78 -27.76
N PRO A 277 -6.94 -6.35 -27.17
CA PRO A 277 -6.95 -5.54 -25.95
C PRO A 277 -7.35 -4.06 -26.17
N ILE A 278 -7.34 -3.56 -27.39
CA ILE A 278 -7.60 -2.13 -27.69
C ILE A 278 -9.00 -1.68 -27.21
N PRO A 279 -10.10 -2.42 -27.43
CA PRO A 279 -11.39 -2.04 -26.88
C PRO A 279 -11.39 -1.94 -25.36
N PHE A 280 -10.76 -2.90 -24.68
CA PHE A 280 -10.61 -2.85 -23.22
C PHE A 280 -9.93 -1.55 -22.76
N VAL A 281 -8.73 -1.26 -23.29
CA VAL A 281 -7.97 -0.07 -22.88
C VAL A 281 -8.77 1.22 -23.10
N LYS A 282 -9.46 1.35 -24.23
CA LYS A 282 -10.27 2.55 -24.52
C LYS A 282 -11.45 2.72 -23.57
N LYS A 283 -12.19 1.63 -23.29
CA LYS A 283 -13.39 1.70 -22.46
C LYS A 283 -13.09 1.84 -20.98
N ILE A 284 -12.03 1.14 -20.49
CA ILE A 284 -11.66 1.16 -19.08
C ILE A 284 -10.95 2.46 -18.66
N PHE A 285 -10.44 3.25 -19.61
CA PHE A 285 -9.68 4.48 -19.31
C PHE A 285 -10.44 5.45 -18.40
N LYS A 286 -11.75 5.61 -18.59
CA LYS A 286 -12.58 6.47 -17.71
C LYS A 286 -12.68 5.95 -16.29
N VAL A 287 -12.66 4.64 -16.10
CA VAL A 287 -12.64 4.00 -14.76
C VAL A 287 -11.29 4.23 -14.11
N ALA A 288 -10.20 4.04 -14.86
CA ALA A 288 -8.84 4.34 -14.41
C ALA A 288 -8.71 5.79 -13.94
N LEU A 289 -9.20 6.74 -14.76
CA LEU A 289 -9.16 8.16 -14.44
C LEU A 289 -10.02 8.51 -13.20
N PHE A 290 -11.16 7.85 -13.05
CA PHE A 290 -12.01 8.04 -11.88
C PHE A 290 -11.37 7.46 -10.62
N GLY A 291 -10.76 6.26 -10.70
CA GLY A 291 -9.97 5.65 -9.64
C GLY A 291 -8.79 6.52 -9.22
N PHE A 292 -8.05 7.06 -10.20
CA PHE A 292 -7.00 8.06 -9.97
C PHE A 292 -7.51 9.27 -9.17
N SER A 293 -8.65 9.80 -9.56
CA SER A 293 -9.21 11.02 -8.94
C SER A 293 -9.73 10.77 -7.52
N THR A 294 -10.29 9.60 -7.26
CA THR A 294 -10.90 9.25 -5.95
C THR A 294 -9.90 8.65 -4.98
N SER A 295 -8.86 7.98 -5.48
CA SER A 295 -7.94 7.12 -4.70
C SER A 295 -8.70 6.11 -3.83
N SER A 296 -9.88 5.66 -4.28
CA SER A 296 -10.71 4.69 -3.56
C SER A 296 -11.37 3.73 -4.55
N SER A 297 -11.00 2.45 -4.45
CA SER A 297 -11.62 1.39 -5.25
C SER A 297 -13.11 1.27 -4.94
N ALA A 298 -13.50 1.43 -3.67
CA ALA A 298 -14.90 1.42 -3.24
C ALA A 298 -15.74 2.54 -3.89
N ALA A 299 -15.21 3.76 -3.93
CA ALA A 299 -15.89 4.87 -4.59
C ALA A 299 -15.97 4.71 -6.12
N THR A 300 -15.04 3.93 -6.70
CA THR A 300 -14.97 3.68 -8.15
C THR A 300 -15.86 2.51 -8.58
N LEU A 301 -16.23 1.61 -7.66
CA LEU A 301 -16.95 0.37 -7.95
C LEU A 301 -18.22 0.56 -8.79
N PRO A 302 -19.12 1.53 -8.52
CA PRO A 302 -20.34 1.69 -9.33
C PRO A 302 -20.04 2.01 -10.80
N LEU A 303 -19.05 2.85 -11.08
CA LEU A 303 -18.64 3.16 -12.45
C LEU A 303 -17.94 1.96 -13.10
N ASN A 304 -17.12 1.23 -12.33
CA ASN A 304 -16.43 0.04 -12.79
C ASN A 304 -17.43 -1.06 -13.16
N MET A 305 -18.42 -1.33 -12.31
CA MET A 305 -19.49 -2.29 -12.60
C MET A 305 -20.25 -1.91 -13.87
N LYS A 306 -20.74 -0.67 -13.97
CA LYS A 306 -21.46 -0.20 -15.14
C LYS A 306 -20.64 -0.38 -16.43
N THR A 307 -19.38 0.03 -16.43
CA THR A 307 -18.51 -0.10 -17.60
C THR A 307 -18.24 -1.56 -17.96
N THR A 308 -18.02 -2.41 -16.96
CA THR A 308 -17.70 -3.82 -17.16
C THR A 308 -18.89 -4.60 -17.69
N ILE A 309 -20.11 -4.31 -17.24
CA ILE A 309 -21.34 -4.96 -17.70
C ILE A 309 -21.76 -4.42 -19.08
N GLU A 310 -21.99 -3.09 -19.17
CA GLU A 310 -22.65 -2.49 -20.33
C GLU A 310 -21.71 -2.32 -21.54
N GLU A 311 -20.41 -2.09 -21.31
CA GLU A 311 -19.50 -1.77 -22.39
C GLU A 311 -18.45 -2.85 -22.65
N LEU A 312 -18.00 -3.55 -21.62
CA LEU A 312 -17.05 -4.66 -21.76
C LEU A 312 -17.76 -6.02 -21.93
N GLY A 313 -19.09 -6.07 -21.86
CA GLY A 313 -19.89 -7.24 -22.18
C GLY A 313 -19.79 -8.39 -21.15
N VAL A 314 -19.35 -8.12 -19.94
CA VAL A 314 -19.30 -9.13 -18.87
C VAL A 314 -20.70 -9.35 -18.31
N ASN A 315 -21.12 -10.61 -18.20
CA ASN A 315 -22.40 -10.96 -17.58
C ASN A 315 -22.52 -10.38 -16.16
N GLU A 316 -23.71 -9.84 -15.84
CA GLU A 316 -23.97 -9.14 -14.56
C GLU A 316 -23.70 -10.01 -13.33
N GLU A 317 -24.03 -11.31 -13.38
CA GLU A 317 -23.80 -12.26 -12.27
C GLU A 317 -22.29 -12.37 -11.95
N ILE A 318 -21.45 -12.45 -12.99
CA ILE A 318 -19.99 -12.52 -12.84
C ILE A 318 -19.43 -11.18 -12.39
N ALA A 319 -19.83 -10.08 -13.00
CA ALA A 319 -19.36 -8.76 -12.62
C ALA A 319 -19.70 -8.41 -11.17
N SER A 320 -20.93 -8.71 -10.73
CA SER A 320 -21.41 -8.46 -9.37
C SER A 320 -20.69 -9.30 -8.32
N PHE A 321 -20.04 -10.39 -8.69
CA PHE A 321 -19.19 -11.19 -7.82
C PHE A 321 -17.73 -10.74 -7.88
N VAL A 322 -17.15 -10.65 -9.08
CA VAL A 322 -15.70 -10.43 -9.28
C VAL A 322 -15.28 -9.04 -8.84
N LEU A 323 -16.03 -7.99 -9.21
CA LEU A 323 -15.60 -6.62 -8.96
C LEU A 323 -15.62 -6.22 -7.48
N PRO A 324 -16.68 -6.54 -6.68
CA PRO A 324 -16.64 -6.28 -5.25
C PRO A 324 -15.57 -7.10 -4.50
N LEU A 325 -15.32 -8.35 -4.93
CA LEU A 325 -14.24 -9.15 -4.37
C LEU A 325 -12.88 -8.60 -4.74
N GLY A 326 -12.68 -8.23 -6.01
CA GLY A 326 -11.43 -7.64 -6.51
C GLY A 326 -11.07 -6.35 -5.79
N MET A 327 -12.06 -5.52 -5.50
CA MET A 327 -11.88 -4.27 -4.75
C MET A 327 -11.06 -4.44 -3.45
N THR A 328 -11.07 -5.62 -2.84
CA THR A 328 -10.37 -5.91 -1.57
C THR A 328 -9.27 -6.96 -1.70
N VAL A 329 -9.32 -7.84 -2.70
CA VAL A 329 -8.39 -8.97 -2.86
C VAL A 329 -7.39 -8.73 -3.98
N ASN A 330 -7.80 -8.09 -5.07
CA ASN A 330 -6.97 -7.85 -6.25
C ASN A 330 -6.27 -6.48 -6.18
N MET A 331 -5.20 -6.38 -5.41
CA MET A 331 -4.50 -5.14 -5.09
C MET A 331 -3.11 -5.08 -5.73
N ASP A 332 -3.01 -5.34 -7.05
CA ASP A 332 -1.75 -5.44 -7.80
C ASP A 332 -0.90 -4.16 -7.70
N GLY A 333 -1.51 -2.99 -7.83
CA GLY A 333 -0.81 -1.72 -7.69
C GLY A 333 -0.29 -1.48 -6.28
N THR A 334 -1.07 -1.90 -5.28
CA THR A 334 -0.65 -1.85 -3.87
C THR A 334 0.56 -2.75 -3.64
N ALA A 335 0.54 -3.97 -4.17
CA ALA A 335 1.66 -4.91 -4.07
C ALA A 335 2.93 -4.37 -4.76
N ILE A 336 2.80 -3.79 -5.97
CA ILE A 336 3.93 -3.13 -6.67
C ILE A 336 4.55 -2.04 -5.79
N MET A 337 3.73 -1.12 -5.30
CA MET A 337 4.18 -0.01 -4.46
C MET A 337 4.86 -0.52 -3.20
N GLN A 338 4.27 -1.50 -2.51
CA GLN A 338 4.82 -2.07 -1.27
C GLN A 338 6.16 -2.77 -1.48
N VAL A 339 6.33 -3.53 -2.56
CA VAL A 339 7.60 -4.21 -2.89
C VAL A 339 8.69 -3.19 -3.19
N ILE A 340 8.44 -2.23 -4.10
CA ILE A 340 9.44 -1.21 -4.44
C ILE A 340 9.79 -0.35 -3.22
N ALA A 341 8.78 0.04 -2.42
CA ALA A 341 8.97 0.81 -1.19
C ALA A 341 9.83 0.06 -0.17
N THR A 342 9.61 -1.24 0.01
CA THR A 342 10.40 -2.05 0.95
C THR A 342 11.86 -2.16 0.50
N ILE A 343 12.10 -2.36 -0.81
CA ILE A 343 13.46 -2.41 -1.38
C ILE A 343 14.14 -1.03 -1.28
N PHE A 344 13.39 0.05 -1.52
CA PHE A 344 13.87 1.42 -1.34
C PHE A 344 14.29 1.69 0.12
N ILE A 345 13.46 1.30 1.08
CA ILE A 345 13.77 1.44 2.51
C ILE A 345 15.01 0.62 2.86
N ALA A 346 15.14 -0.62 2.33
CA ALA A 346 16.33 -1.43 2.55
C ALA A 346 17.61 -0.73 2.05
N GLY A 347 17.57 -0.13 0.86
CA GLY A 347 18.69 0.62 0.29
C GLY A 347 19.07 1.84 1.13
N CYS A 348 18.09 2.63 1.55
CA CYS A 348 18.32 3.81 2.39
C CYS A 348 18.82 3.46 3.80
N ALA A 349 18.34 2.36 4.36
CA ALA A 349 18.63 1.93 5.74
C ALA A 349 19.82 0.95 5.85
N GLY A 350 20.47 0.61 4.72
CA GLY A 350 21.64 -0.26 4.69
C GLY A 350 21.37 -1.75 4.88
N TYR A 351 20.13 -2.21 4.69
CA TYR A 351 19.82 -3.64 4.76
C TYR A 351 20.24 -4.37 3.48
N PRO A 352 20.93 -5.52 3.58
CA PRO A 352 21.31 -6.30 2.40
C PRO A 352 20.09 -6.97 1.76
N MET A 353 19.98 -6.88 0.44
CA MET A 353 18.93 -7.56 -0.32
C MET A 353 19.41 -8.94 -0.74
N THR A 354 19.04 -9.96 0.00
CA THR A 354 19.27 -11.37 -0.32
C THR A 354 18.08 -11.95 -1.09
N PHE A 355 18.29 -13.07 -1.80
CA PHE A 355 17.19 -13.79 -2.44
C PHE A 355 16.07 -14.16 -1.46
N THR A 356 16.43 -14.57 -0.25
CA THR A 356 15.49 -14.86 0.82
C THR A 356 14.67 -13.63 1.23
N SER A 357 15.34 -12.46 1.36
CA SER A 357 14.63 -11.21 1.68
C SER A 357 13.59 -10.86 0.62
N ILE A 358 13.94 -11.05 -0.66
CA ILE A 358 13.04 -10.77 -1.79
C ILE A 358 11.82 -11.70 -1.76
N LEU A 359 12.02 -12.99 -1.57
CA LEU A 359 10.91 -13.95 -1.44
C LEU A 359 10.00 -13.61 -0.25
N THR A 360 10.60 -13.23 0.88
CA THR A 360 9.87 -12.82 2.08
C THR A 360 9.05 -11.56 1.82
N ILE A 361 9.65 -10.54 1.19
CA ILE A 361 8.96 -9.30 0.81
C ILE A 361 7.80 -9.61 -0.13
N GLY A 362 8.03 -10.41 -1.17
CA GLY A 362 6.98 -10.80 -2.13
C GLY A 362 5.82 -11.52 -1.46
N PHE A 363 6.11 -12.50 -0.60
CA PHE A 363 5.09 -13.22 0.15
C PHE A 363 4.29 -12.31 1.09
N LEU A 364 4.98 -11.48 1.87
CA LEU A 364 4.33 -10.53 2.77
C LEU A 364 3.53 -9.47 2.00
N ALA A 365 3.97 -9.06 0.81
CA ALA A 365 3.24 -8.14 -0.03
C ALA A 365 1.92 -8.76 -0.55
N ILE A 366 1.89 -10.06 -0.91
CA ILE A 366 0.64 -10.77 -1.24
C ILE A 366 -0.32 -10.71 -0.05
N VAL A 367 0.17 -11.09 1.14
CA VAL A 367 -0.65 -11.11 2.36
C VAL A 367 -1.15 -9.71 2.73
N ALA A 368 -0.27 -8.72 2.67
CA ALA A 368 -0.58 -7.33 3.00
C ALA A 368 -1.54 -6.71 1.98
N SER A 369 -1.38 -6.99 0.69
CA SER A 369 -2.25 -6.44 -0.35
C SER A 369 -3.69 -6.95 -0.21
N VAL A 370 -3.88 -8.26 0.03
CA VAL A 370 -5.21 -8.85 0.28
C VAL A 370 -5.87 -8.28 1.55
N GLY A 371 -5.09 -7.90 2.56
CA GLY A 371 -5.58 -7.27 3.79
C GLY A 371 -5.79 -5.76 3.70
N THR A 372 -5.48 -5.14 2.55
CA THR A 372 -5.59 -3.69 2.38
C THR A 372 -7.02 -3.28 2.06
N PRO A 373 -7.67 -2.43 2.87
CA PRO A 373 -9.00 -1.94 2.55
C PRO A 373 -9.00 -0.99 1.35
N ALA A 374 -10.12 -0.91 0.67
CA ALA A 374 -10.35 -0.06 -0.52
C ALA A 374 -10.44 1.46 -0.20
N ALA A 375 -9.68 1.92 0.80
CA ALA A 375 -9.67 3.29 1.32
C ALA A 375 -8.37 4.01 0.97
N PRO A 376 -8.41 5.35 0.77
CA PRO A 376 -7.23 6.14 0.48
C PRO A 376 -6.17 6.03 1.59
N GLY A 377 -4.90 5.83 1.22
CA GLY A 377 -3.78 5.79 2.16
C GLY A 377 -3.51 4.45 2.83
N ALA A 378 -4.43 3.50 2.72
CA ALA A 378 -4.34 2.21 3.42
C ALA A 378 -3.11 1.38 3.00
N GLY A 379 -2.75 1.41 1.71
CA GLY A 379 -1.61 0.65 1.19
C GLY A 379 -0.27 1.04 1.82
N ALA A 380 -0.04 2.34 1.97
CA ALA A 380 1.17 2.84 2.61
C ALA A 380 1.21 2.56 4.13
N VAL A 381 0.04 2.56 4.78
CA VAL A 381 -0.06 2.21 6.20
C VAL A 381 0.31 0.75 6.43
N ILE A 382 -0.23 -0.16 5.62
CA ILE A 382 0.02 -1.60 5.73
C ILE A 382 1.47 -1.96 5.34
N LEU A 383 2.17 -1.14 4.56
CA LEU A 383 3.61 -1.32 4.27
C LEU A 383 4.44 -1.54 5.56
N PHE A 384 4.07 -0.91 6.67
CA PHE A 384 4.73 -1.11 7.96
C PHE A 384 4.75 -2.58 8.41
N THR A 385 3.74 -3.35 8.03
CA THR A 385 3.66 -4.78 8.39
C THR A 385 4.69 -5.60 7.63
N ILE A 386 4.97 -5.24 6.37
CA ILE A 386 6.02 -5.87 5.58
C ILE A 386 7.38 -5.58 6.20
N LEU A 387 7.65 -4.30 6.53
CA LEU A 387 8.90 -3.88 7.17
C LEU A 387 9.14 -4.64 8.48
N SER A 388 8.13 -4.70 9.34
CA SER A 388 8.19 -5.45 10.59
C SER A 388 8.41 -6.94 10.38
N GLY A 389 7.75 -7.52 9.36
CA GLY A 389 7.84 -8.93 9.02
C GLY A 389 9.22 -9.34 8.48
N VAL A 390 9.90 -8.46 7.72
CA VAL A 390 11.28 -8.69 7.24
C VAL A 390 12.34 -8.25 8.25
N GLY A 391 11.95 -7.58 9.34
CA GLY A 391 12.85 -7.11 10.38
C GLY A 391 13.55 -5.78 10.07
N PHE A 392 13.00 -4.96 9.17
CA PHE A 392 13.52 -3.63 8.84
C PHE A 392 13.00 -2.59 9.87
N ASN A 393 13.64 -2.49 11.01
CA ASN A 393 13.16 -1.75 12.16
C ASN A 393 14.16 -0.75 12.77
N ASN A 394 15.31 -0.54 12.10
CA ASN A 394 16.25 0.49 12.55
C ASN A 394 15.67 1.91 12.34
N GLU A 395 16.28 2.89 12.96
CA GLU A 395 15.81 4.29 12.91
C GLU A 395 15.69 4.80 11.48
N LEU A 396 16.68 4.50 10.62
CA LEU A 396 16.69 4.92 9.21
C LEU A 396 15.54 4.31 8.41
N ALA A 397 15.23 3.03 8.66
CA ALA A 397 14.08 2.38 8.01
C ALA A 397 12.76 3.05 8.42
N LEU A 398 12.56 3.32 9.69
CA LEU A 398 11.37 4.00 10.20
C LEU A 398 11.25 5.42 9.65
N MET A 399 12.35 6.14 9.55
CA MET A 399 12.35 7.49 8.97
C MET A 399 12.08 7.47 7.47
N THR A 400 12.69 6.55 6.73
CA THR A 400 12.41 6.39 5.29
C THR A 400 10.94 5.97 5.08
N TYR A 401 10.38 5.14 5.96
CA TYR A 401 8.96 4.82 5.94
C TYR A 401 8.08 6.08 6.17
N THR A 402 8.44 6.94 7.14
CA THR A 402 7.70 8.20 7.35
C THR A 402 7.79 9.14 6.15
N LEU A 403 8.95 9.17 5.47
CA LEU A 403 9.10 9.90 4.21
C LEU A 403 8.16 9.35 3.12
N ILE A 404 8.07 8.03 2.98
CA ILE A 404 7.11 7.41 2.04
C ILE A 404 5.69 7.85 2.36
N LEU A 405 5.24 7.79 3.62
CA LEU A 405 3.90 8.24 4.01
C LEU A 405 3.63 9.69 3.56
N ALA A 406 4.65 10.54 3.58
CA ALA A 406 4.55 11.93 3.17
C ALA A 406 4.44 12.11 1.64
N ILE A 407 5.23 11.36 0.87
CA ILE A 407 5.36 11.56 -0.60
C ILE A 407 4.45 10.63 -1.43
N ASN A 408 3.85 9.61 -0.82
CA ASN A 408 3.20 8.51 -1.54
C ASN A 408 1.84 8.87 -2.16
N ARG A 409 1.26 10.01 -1.81
CA ARG A 409 -0.11 10.35 -2.25
C ARG A 409 -0.33 10.30 -3.77
N PRO A 410 0.54 10.87 -4.64
CA PRO A 410 0.40 10.75 -6.09
C PRO A 410 0.52 9.29 -6.58
N ILE A 411 1.37 8.50 -5.92
CA ILE A 411 1.54 7.08 -6.24
C ILE A 411 0.26 6.31 -5.93
N GLU A 412 -0.38 6.56 -4.78
CA GLU A 412 -1.64 5.90 -4.38
C GLU A 412 -2.80 6.18 -5.33
N MET A 413 -2.85 7.38 -5.93
CA MET A 413 -3.82 7.69 -6.97
C MET A 413 -3.66 6.74 -8.17
N LEU A 414 -2.42 6.51 -8.60
CA LEU A 414 -2.11 5.61 -9.70
C LEU A 414 -2.28 4.13 -9.31
N VAL A 415 -1.92 3.76 -8.08
CA VAL A 415 -2.18 2.43 -7.49
C VAL A 415 -3.66 2.09 -7.59
N THR A 416 -4.54 2.99 -7.19
CA THR A 416 -5.99 2.78 -7.26
C THR A 416 -6.47 2.62 -8.70
N SER A 417 -5.95 3.45 -9.64
CA SER A 417 -6.24 3.27 -11.07
C SER A 417 -5.93 1.86 -11.55
N LEU A 418 -4.77 1.36 -11.19
CA LEU A 418 -4.29 0.04 -11.59
C LEU A 418 -5.15 -1.07 -10.98
N ASN A 419 -5.47 -1.00 -9.69
CA ASN A 419 -6.29 -1.99 -9.01
C ASN A 419 -7.67 -2.14 -9.67
N VAL A 420 -8.40 -1.03 -9.88
CA VAL A 420 -9.75 -1.09 -10.46
C VAL A 420 -9.76 -1.55 -11.92
N VAL A 421 -8.70 -1.29 -12.67
CA VAL A 421 -8.54 -1.81 -14.06
C VAL A 421 -8.26 -3.31 -14.03
N GLY A 422 -7.45 -3.79 -13.08
CA GLY A 422 -7.17 -5.19 -12.88
C GLY A 422 -8.42 -6.00 -12.54
N ASP A 423 -9.32 -5.46 -11.72
CA ASP A 423 -10.60 -6.10 -11.39
C ASP A 423 -11.42 -6.39 -12.65
N SER A 424 -11.55 -5.40 -13.54
CA SER A 424 -12.28 -5.57 -14.80
C SER A 424 -11.57 -6.52 -15.77
N ALA A 425 -10.24 -6.47 -15.84
CA ALA A 425 -9.48 -7.40 -16.67
C ALA A 425 -9.70 -8.85 -16.24
N CYS A 426 -9.67 -9.12 -14.94
CA CYS A 426 -9.96 -10.45 -14.39
C CYS A 426 -11.43 -10.84 -14.60
N ALA A 427 -12.38 -9.91 -14.44
CA ALA A 427 -13.79 -10.18 -14.72
C ALA A 427 -14.03 -10.62 -16.18
N ILE A 428 -13.36 -9.98 -17.15
CA ILE A 428 -13.41 -10.37 -18.57
C ILE A 428 -12.82 -11.77 -18.75
N ALA A 429 -11.67 -12.08 -18.15
CA ALA A 429 -11.04 -13.38 -18.25
C ALA A 429 -11.92 -14.51 -17.68
N VAL A 430 -12.54 -14.26 -16.51
CA VAL A 430 -13.50 -15.18 -15.90
C VAL A 430 -14.73 -15.36 -16.81
N ALA A 431 -15.35 -14.29 -17.28
CA ALA A 431 -16.53 -14.32 -18.13
C ALA A 431 -16.25 -15.06 -19.45
N LYS A 432 -15.10 -14.80 -20.09
CA LYS A 432 -14.68 -15.52 -21.31
C LYS A 432 -14.52 -17.01 -21.04
N SER A 433 -13.89 -17.38 -19.93
CA SER A 433 -13.67 -18.78 -19.54
C SER A 433 -14.96 -19.56 -19.18
N GLU A 434 -16.03 -18.84 -18.82
CA GLU A 434 -17.35 -19.38 -18.50
C GLU A 434 -18.33 -19.30 -19.70
N GLY A 435 -17.91 -18.75 -20.85
CA GLY A 435 -18.79 -18.55 -22.01
C GLY A 435 -19.87 -17.49 -21.76
N ALA A 436 -19.64 -16.59 -20.82
CA ALA A 436 -20.57 -15.54 -20.35
C ALA A 436 -20.10 -14.12 -20.68
N LEU A 437 -19.28 -13.98 -21.73
CA LEU A 437 -18.83 -12.69 -22.27
C LEU A 437 -19.54 -12.40 -23.59
N ASP A 438 -20.21 -11.26 -23.68
CA ASP A 438 -20.71 -10.72 -24.94
C ASP A 438 -19.55 -10.10 -25.74
N VAL A 439 -19.03 -10.87 -26.69
CA VAL A 439 -17.88 -10.48 -27.49
C VAL A 439 -18.23 -9.35 -28.46
N GLU A 440 -19.48 -9.26 -28.96
CA GLU A 440 -19.91 -8.19 -29.85
C GLU A 440 -19.94 -6.85 -29.09
N ALA A 441 -20.50 -6.85 -27.87
CA ALA A 441 -20.45 -5.67 -27.01
C ALA A 441 -19.02 -5.28 -26.64
N TYR A 442 -18.14 -6.28 -26.39
CA TYR A 442 -16.72 -6.04 -26.09
C TYR A 442 -16.00 -5.35 -27.25
N GLU A 443 -16.19 -5.83 -28.49
CA GLU A 443 -15.45 -5.35 -29.68
C GLU A 443 -16.01 -4.05 -30.27
N LYS A 444 -17.26 -3.70 -29.99
CA LYS A 444 -17.90 -2.45 -30.43
C LYS A 444 -17.18 -1.27 -29.81
N LEU A 445 -16.52 -0.44 -30.62
CA LEU A 445 -15.76 0.76 -30.21
C LEU A 445 -16.64 2.01 -30.17
#